data_3b4d550d6eab861ed63537e0dcf3d81a
#
_entry.id   3b4d550d6eab861ed63537e0dcf3d81a
#
_cell.length_a   1.000
_cell.length_b   1.000
_cell.length_c   1.000
_cell.angle_alpha   90.00
_cell.angle_beta   90.00
_cell.angle_gamma   90.00
#
_symmetry.space_group_name_H-M   'P 1'
#
loop_
_entity.id
_entity.type
_entity.pdbx_description
1 polymer ?
#
loop_
_entity_poly.entity_id
_entity_poly.type
_entity_poly.pdbx_seq_one_letter_code
_entity_poly.pdbx_strand_id
1 'polypeptide(L)'
;MSVFHVSVFPTRKVPCHCQDKFGCFMTFLEMVNTKISRFILNNKTSKHTESMYDYLQDFTFGGKRLRAKLCFTGAECIGPIPENLFELISDIAVAIELFHAAALVHDDLIDKSDSRRGLPAVHKRFAKFHEENSFVKCKENFGTASAILAGDMLLVWSSRFFYSALNNLLNTTAKQASDFHLDTMNILWHEMQNEVVIGQYMDVLHEHRWRQLSVQEALDISKEIMIKKSGKYSVQVPLCLGANTNGATIEHLEVLKRFSLPIGLAFQMRNDIDGAFANDKITGKPSSDLSSAKHTMLIGLARIHSTKYGRIRLEEILGQADNEEEIRAIVTESGALREAENLIKKWTDQAMEIIKEARLHSMGKEKLIKIASWLSQAT
;
A
#
# COMPACT_ATOMS: atom_id res chain seq x y z
N MET A 1 5.94 -16.92 38.55
CA MET A 1 5.33 -17.39 37.27
C MET A 1 3.88 -16.96 37.26
N SER A 2 3.58 -15.82 36.68
CA SER A 2 2.23 -15.27 36.60
C SER A 2 1.74 -15.52 35.17
N VAL A 3 0.75 -16.39 35.05
CA VAL A 3 0.10 -16.77 33.78
C VAL A 3 -0.75 -15.58 33.35
N PHE A 4 -0.37 -14.94 32.24
CA PHE A 4 -1.20 -13.91 31.63
C PHE A 4 -2.47 -14.56 31.06
N HIS A 5 -3.58 -14.36 31.74
CA HIS A 5 -4.89 -14.67 31.23
C HIS A 5 -5.19 -13.69 30.08
N VAL A 6 -5.17 -14.19 28.85
CA VAL A 6 -5.71 -13.48 27.69
C VAL A 6 -7.23 -13.51 27.84
N SER A 7 -7.81 -12.38 28.24
CA SER A 7 -9.26 -12.21 28.22
C SER A 7 -9.75 -12.24 26.78
N VAL A 8 -10.43 -13.34 26.44
CA VAL A 8 -11.22 -13.45 25.20
C VAL A 8 -12.37 -12.47 25.32
N PHE A 9 -12.36 -11.41 24.51
CA PHE A 9 -13.42 -10.41 24.46
C PHE A 9 -14.71 -11.04 23.96
N PRO A 10 -15.89 -10.70 24.55
CA PRO A 10 -17.16 -11.20 24.07
C PRO A 10 -17.47 -10.64 22.70
N THR A 11 -17.50 -11.52 21.71
CA THR A 11 -17.98 -11.22 20.35
C THR A 11 -19.47 -10.90 20.40
N ARG A 12 -19.84 -9.63 20.28
CA ARG A 12 -21.21 -9.32 19.85
C ARG A 12 -21.36 -9.82 18.42
N LYS A 13 -22.14 -10.88 18.24
CA LYS A 13 -22.58 -11.35 16.93
C LYS A 13 -23.28 -10.20 16.23
N VAL A 14 -22.68 -9.71 15.16
CA VAL A 14 -23.34 -8.82 14.20
C VAL A 14 -24.05 -9.75 13.22
N PRO A 15 -25.37 -9.82 13.21
CA PRO A 15 -26.08 -10.68 12.26
C PRO A 15 -25.92 -10.08 10.87
N CYS A 16 -25.17 -10.73 10.01
CA CYS A 16 -25.12 -10.36 8.60
C CYS A 16 -26.37 -10.87 7.89
N HIS A 17 -27.47 -10.16 8.01
CA HIS A 17 -28.69 -10.33 7.21
C HIS A 17 -28.68 -9.39 6.00
N CYS A 18 -27.53 -9.22 5.36
CA CYS A 18 -27.42 -8.40 4.15
C CYS A 18 -27.75 -9.25 2.92
N GLN A 19 -28.98 -9.18 2.45
CA GLN A 19 -29.36 -9.60 1.08
C GLN A 19 -28.76 -8.68 0.00
N ASP A 20 -28.12 -7.56 0.39
CA ASP A 20 -27.51 -6.59 -0.50
C ASP A 20 -25.98 -6.70 -0.49
N LYS A 21 -25.41 -7.03 -1.67
CA LYS A 21 -23.96 -7.20 -1.91
C LYS A 21 -23.16 -5.94 -1.53
N PHE A 22 -23.73 -4.76 -1.65
CA PHE A 22 -23.08 -3.49 -1.34
C PHE A 22 -23.03 -3.22 0.17
N GLY A 23 -24.09 -3.58 0.90
CA GLY A 23 -24.16 -3.44 2.35
C GLY A 23 -23.13 -4.31 3.08
N CYS A 24 -22.90 -5.54 2.64
CA CYS A 24 -21.91 -6.44 3.23
C CYS A 24 -20.46 -5.91 3.09
N PHE A 25 -20.14 -5.30 1.96
CA PHE A 25 -18.82 -4.73 1.71
C PHE A 25 -18.55 -3.46 2.53
N MET A 26 -19.51 -2.57 2.67
CA MET A 26 -19.39 -1.38 3.52
C MET A 26 -19.23 -1.77 4.99
N THR A 27 -20.01 -2.74 5.46
CA THR A 27 -19.88 -3.31 6.82
C THR A 27 -18.47 -3.90 7.06
N PHE A 28 -17.88 -4.53 6.05
CA PHE A 28 -16.51 -5.06 6.17
C PHE A 28 -15.49 -3.95 6.40
N LEU A 29 -15.53 -2.87 5.63
CA LEU A 29 -14.60 -1.75 5.79
C LEU A 29 -14.78 -1.02 7.13
N GLU A 30 -16.02 -0.88 7.59
CA GLU A 30 -16.33 -0.34 8.90
C GLU A 30 -15.78 -1.24 10.02
N MET A 31 -15.85 -2.56 9.86
CA MET A 31 -15.25 -3.52 10.79
C MET A 31 -13.73 -3.36 10.84
N VAL A 32 -13.04 -3.28 9.70
CA VAL A 32 -11.59 -3.05 9.63
C VAL A 32 -11.21 -1.76 10.35
N ASN A 33 -11.91 -0.65 10.06
CA ASN A 33 -11.66 0.63 10.72
C ASN A 33 -11.88 0.55 12.23
N THR A 34 -12.97 -0.08 12.67
CA THR A 34 -13.31 -0.24 14.09
C THR A 34 -12.27 -1.10 14.81
N LYS A 35 -11.79 -2.18 14.18
CA LYS A 35 -10.73 -3.04 14.77
C LYS A 35 -9.44 -2.27 14.97
N ILE A 36 -8.96 -1.54 13.96
CA ILE A 36 -7.76 -0.70 14.07
C ILE A 36 -7.92 0.31 15.20
N SER A 37 -9.00 1.08 15.18
CA SER A 37 -9.25 2.13 16.17
C SER A 37 -9.32 1.58 17.60
N ARG A 38 -10.11 0.53 17.83
CA ARG A 38 -10.22 -0.11 19.15
C ARG A 38 -8.89 -0.68 19.62
N PHE A 39 -8.13 -1.29 18.72
CA PHE A 39 -6.83 -1.86 19.09
C PHE A 39 -5.87 -0.77 19.56
N ILE A 40 -5.76 0.35 18.85
CA ILE A 40 -4.90 1.48 19.22
C ILE A 40 -5.34 2.04 20.58
N LEU A 41 -6.64 2.32 20.76
CA LEU A 41 -7.18 2.86 22.01
C LEU A 41 -6.96 1.93 23.22
N ASN A 42 -7.16 0.62 23.03
CA ASN A 42 -6.99 -0.36 24.12
C ASN A 42 -5.53 -0.57 24.53
N ASN A 43 -4.58 -0.21 23.67
CA ASN A 43 -3.14 -0.28 23.99
C ASN A 43 -2.59 1.04 24.57
N LYS A 44 -3.40 2.08 24.69
CA LYS A 44 -3.04 3.36 25.31
C LYS A 44 -3.01 3.20 26.83
N THR A 45 -1.90 2.72 27.37
CA THR A 45 -1.78 2.33 28.78
C THR A 45 -1.04 3.34 29.68
N SER A 46 -0.35 4.34 29.09
CA SER A 46 0.46 5.30 29.82
C SER A 46 0.25 6.72 29.32
N LYS A 47 0.12 7.67 30.24
CA LYS A 47 0.08 9.11 29.92
C LYS A 47 1.33 9.59 29.17
N HIS A 48 2.48 8.94 29.41
CA HIS A 48 3.75 9.31 28.78
C HIS A 48 3.84 8.93 27.30
N THR A 49 2.96 8.05 26.82
CA THR A 49 2.92 7.57 25.42
C THR A 49 1.66 8.03 24.70
N GLU A 50 0.84 8.83 25.34
CA GLU A 50 -0.48 9.26 24.83
C GLU A 50 -0.39 9.91 23.45
N SER A 51 0.53 10.85 23.25
CA SER A 51 0.74 11.54 21.97
C SER A 51 1.08 10.58 20.82
N MET A 52 1.83 9.51 21.07
CA MET A 52 2.13 8.49 20.05
C MET A 52 0.87 7.78 19.61
N TYR A 53 0.05 7.30 20.53
CA TYR A 53 -1.19 6.60 20.20
C TYR A 53 -2.19 7.51 19.48
N ASP A 54 -2.32 8.77 19.90
CA ASP A 54 -3.22 9.73 19.26
C ASP A 54 -2.77 10.02 17.81
N TYR A 55 -1.47 10.19 17.58
CA TYR A 55 -0.96 10.39 16.23
C TYR A 55 -1.10 9.18 15.35
N LEU A 56 -0.91 7.96 15.88
CA LEU A 56 -1.15 6.72 15.16
C LEU A 56 -2.64 6.50 14.89
N GLN A 57 -3.52 6.85 15.83
CA GLN A 57 -4.97 6.81 15.65
C GLN A 57 -5.40 7.70 14.47
N ASP A 58 -4.98 8.95 14.46
CA ASP A 58 -5.29 9.91 13.40
C ASP A 58 -4.71 9.46 12.06
N PHE A 59 -3.44 8.99 12.07
CA PHE A 59 -2.75 8.57 10.85
C PHE A 59 -3.37 7.33 10.21
N THR A 60 -3.82 6.39 11.04
CA THR A 60 -4.48 5.17 10.58
C THR A 60 -5.96 5.37 10.26
N PHE A 61 -6.57 6.48 10.70
CA PHE A 61 -7.95 6.81 10.36
C PHE A 61 -8.07 7.28 8.91
N GLY A 62 -9.11 6.84 8.22
CA GLY A 62 -9.38 7.24 6.84
C GLY A 62 -8.56 6.46 5.79
N GLY A 63 -8.45 7.08 4.61
CA GLY A 63 -7.85 6.45 3.43
C GLY A 63 -8.82 5.56 2.66
N LYS A 64 -8.43 5.24 1.42
CA LYS A 64 -9.29 4.49 0.47
C LYS A 64 -9.46 3.00 0.82
N ARG A 65 -8.68 2.47 1.78
CA ARG A 65 -8.66 1.05 2.18
C ARG A 65 -8.58 0.09 1.00
N LEU A 66 -7.75 0.43 0.03
CA LEU A 66 -7.63 -0.35 -1.21
C LEU A 66 -7.19 -1.79 -0.93
N ARG A 67 -6.23 -1.99 -0.02
CA ARG A 67 -5.69 -3.32 0.29
C ARG A 67 -6.69 -4.18 1.02
N ALA A 68 -7.44 -3.61 1.96
CA ALA A 68 -8.56 -4.28 2.61
C ALA A 68 -9.66 -4.68 1.61
N LYS A 69 -9.98 -3.78 0.67
CA LYS A 69 -10.93 -4.04 -0.43
C LYS A 69 -10.46 -5.20 -1.30
N LEU A 70 -9.18 -5.22 -1.68
CA LEU A 70 -8.60 -6.28 -2.51
C LEU A 70 -8.55 -7.61 -1.76
N CYS A 71 -8.24 -7.61 -0.45
CA CYS A 71 -8.27 -8.81 0.38
C CYS A 71 -9.69 -9.42 0.39
N PHE A 72 -10.70 -8.62 0.65
CA PHE A 72 -12.09 -9.06 0.60
C PHE A 72 -12.50 -9.56 -0.79
N THR A 73 -12.15 -8.83 -1.85
CA THR A 73 -12.43 -9.22 -3.23
C THR A 73 -11.73 -10.53 -3.61
N GLY A 74 -10.51 -10.76 -3.13
CA GLY A 74 -9.79 -12.02 -3.31
C GLY A 74 -10.57 -13.21 -2.75
N ALA A 75 -11.12 -13.08 -1.54
CA ALA A 75 -11.98 -14.10 -0.96
C ALA A 75 -13.24 -14.33 -1.81
N GLU A 76 -13.89 -13.25 -2.28
CA GLU A 76 -15.08 -13.36 -3.16
C GLU A 76 -14.78 -13.98 -4.54
N CYS A 77 -13.53 -13.95 -4.99
CA CYS A 77 -13.11 -14.64 -6.22
C CYS A 77 -13.21 -16.17 -6.12
N ILE A 78 -13.20 -16.71 -4.90
CA ILE A 78 -13.28 -18.16 -4.66
C ILE A 78 -14.74 -18.61 -4.47
N GLY A 79 -15.54 -17.75 -3.83
CA GLY A 79 -16.96 -18.06 -3.58
C GLY A 79 -17.57 -17.15 -2.52
N PRO A 80 -18.80 -17.44 -2.12
CA PRO A 80 -19.43 -16.79 -0.98
C PRO A 80 -18.56 -16.95 0.27
N ILE A 81 -18.39 -15.89 1.04
CA ILE A 81 -17.55 -15.92 2.24
C ILE A 81 -18.40 -16.48 3.40
N PRO A 82 -18.02 -17.62 4.00
CA PRO A 82 -18.69 -18.14 5.19
C PRO A 82 -18.57 -17.17 6.38
N GLU A 83 -19.60 -17.14 7.23
CA GLU A 83 -19.67 -16.21 8.37
C GLU A 83 -18.45 -16.35 9.31
N ASN A 84 -18.01 -17.59 9.54
CA ASN A 84 -16.84 -17.87 10.37
C ASN A 84 -15.49 -17.40 9.78
N LEU A 85 -15.42 -17.13 8.47
CA LEU A 85 -14.22 -16.61 7.81
C LEU A 85 -14.24 -15.08 7.69
N PHE A 86 -15.39 -14.44 7.84
CA PHE A 86 -15.53 -12.98 7.67
C PHE A 86 -14.64 -12.22 8.68
N GLU A 87 -14.69 -12.63 9.95
CA GLU A 87 -13.86 -12.06 11.02
C GLU A 87 -12.36 -12.25 10.73
N LEU A 88 -11.99 -13.44 10.26
CA LEU A 88 -10.62 -13.81 9.94
C LEU A 88 -10.06 -12.99 8.77
N ILE A 89 -10.83 -12.85 7.68
CA ILE A 89 -10.45 -12.02 6.53
C ILE A 89 -10.29 -10.56 6.96
N SER A 90 -11.14 -10.08 7.89
CA SER A 90 -11.00 -8.73 8.42
C SER A 90 -9.73 -8.53 9.23
N ASP A 91 -9.27 -9.52 10.00
CA ASP A 91 -8.00 -9.47 10.74
C ASP A 91 -6.79 -9.44 9.81
N ILE A 92 -6.83 -10.22 8.72
CA ILE A 92 -5.81 -10.18 7.66
C ILE A 92 -5.80 -8.80 6.99
N ALA A 93 -6.97 -8.25 6.68
CA ALA A 93 -7.08 -6.91 6.10
C ALA A 93 -6.54 -5.82 7.04
N VAL A 94 -6.79 -5.93 8.36
CA VAL A 94 -6.19 -5.06 9.38
C VAL A 94 -4.67 -5.18 9.38
N ALA A 95 -4.14 -6.40 9.33
CA ALA A 95 -2.69 -6.63 9.28
C ALA A 95 -2.05 -5.92 8.08
N ILE A 96 -2.64 -6.06 6.90
CA ILE A 96 -2.15 -5.44 5.66
C ILE A 96 -2.24 -3.89 5.73
N GLU A 97 -3.34 -3.34 6.26
CA GLU A 97 -3.51 -1.88 6.38
C GLU A 97 -2.56 -1.26 7.42
N LEU A 98 -2.26 -1.97 8.54
CA LEU A 98 -1.27 -1.54 9.51
C LEU A 98 0.15 -1.60 8.94
N PHE A 99 0.49 -2.65 8.19
CA PHE A 99 1.76 -2.72 7.46
C PHE A 99 1.90 -1.55 6.47
N HIS A 100 0.83 -1.25 5.73
CA HIS A 100 0.82 -0.11 4.83
C HIS A 100 1.00 1.22 5.58
N ALA A 101 0.36 1.39 6.73
CA ALA A 101 0.54 2.59 7.55
C ALA A 101 2.00 2.74 8.02
N ALA A 102 2.63 1.64 8.46
CA ALA A 102 4.06 1.63 8.81
C ALA A 102 4.95 2.06 7.64
N ALA A 103 4.73 1.44 6.46
CA ALA A 103 5.47 1.79 5.25
C ALA A 103 5.33 3.28 4.90
N LEU A 104 4.15 3.87 5.05
CA LEU A 104 3.94 5.30 4.80
C LEU A 104 4.62 6.19 5.84
N VAL A 105 4.65 5.81 7.13
CA VAL A 105 5.36 6.59 8.17
C VAL A 105 6.86 6.62 7.89
N HIS A 106 7.45 5.47 7.54
CA HIS A 106 8.86 5.38 7.20
C HIS A 106 9.20 6.08 5.88
N ASP A 107 8.36 5.92 4.84
CA ASP A 107 8.49 6.58 3.54
C ASP A 107 8.48 8.11 3.69
N ASP A 108 7.51 8.67 4.44
CA ASP A 108 7.45 10.10 4.70
C ASP A 108 8.68 10.66 5.42
N LEU A 109 9.28 9.85 6.29
CA LEU A 109 10.51 10.23 6.98
C LEU A 109 11.73 10.18 6.06
N ILE A 110 11.86 9.11 5.28
CA ILE A 110 12.96 8.92 4.31
C ILE A 110 12.93 10.01 3.24
N ASP A 111 11.74 10.28 2.70
CA ASP A 111 11.49 11.28 1.66
C ASP A 111 11.44 12.72 2.21
N LYS A 112 11.53 12.91 3.54
CA LYS A 112 11.38 14.21 4.21
C LYS A 112 10.07 14.92 3.87
N SER A 113 9.01 14.17 3.63
CA SER A 113 7.69 14.70 3.26
C SER A 113 7.11 15.56 4.39
N ASP A 114 6.56 16.74 4.06
CA ASP A 114 5.96 17.62 5.08
C ASP A 114 4.56 17.17 5.49
N SER A 115 3.81 16.53 4.59
CA SER A 115 2.41 16.19 4.81
C SER A 115 2.01 14.85 4.19
N ARG A 116 0.96 14.24 4.75
CA ARG A 116 0.30 13.03 4.24
C ARG A 116 -1.20 13.12 4.45
N ARG A 117 -2.01 12.90 3.40
CA ARG A 117 -3.48 12.94 3.46
C ARG A 117 -4.05 14.26 4.03
N GLY A 118 -3.40 15.38 3.72
CA GLY A 118 -3.80 16.71 4.21
C GLY A 118 -3.43 17.01 5.67
N LEU A 119 -2.73 16.09 6.34
CA LEU A 119 -2.20 16.27 7.69
C LEU A 119 -0.67 16.36 7.65
N PRO A 120 -0.01 17.04 8.60
CA PRO A 120 1.44 16.98 8.72
C PRO A 120 1.93 15.54 8.88
N ALA A 121 3.05 15.19 8.26
CA ALA A 121 3.68 13.88 8.40
C ALA A 121 4.01 13.58 9.87
N VAL A 122 4.08 12.31 10.26
CA VAL A 122 4.20 11.88 11.66
C VAL A 122 5.43 12.49 12.33
N HIS A 123 6.59 12.53 11.65
CA HIS A 123 7.80 13.15 12.19
C HIS A 123 7.65 14.67 12.42
N LYS A 124 6.89 15.37 11.57
CA LYS A 124 6.60 16.80 11.74
C LYS A 124 5.66 17.03 12.93
N ARG A 125 4.67 16.15 13.12
CA ARG A 125 3.77 16.23 14.29
C ARG A 125 4.53 16.06 15.60
N PHE A 126 5.47 15.11 15.68
CA PHE A 126 6.30 14.92 16.86
C PHE A 126 7.28 16.07 17.08
N ALA A 127 7.88 16.63 16.02
CA ALA A 127 8.72 17.81 16.14
C ALA A 127 7.93 19.02 16.70
N LYS A 128 6.70 19.21 16.21
CA LYS A 128 5.80 20.24 16.73
C LYS A 128 5.40 20.01 18.20
N PHE A 129 5.09 18.75 18.56
CA PHE A 129 4.81 18.38 19.95
C PHE A 129 5.98 18.69 20.88
N HIS A 130 7.20 18.41 20.45
CA HIS A 130 8.42 18.77 21.20
C HIS A 130 8.51 20.29 21.43
N GLU A 131 8.26 21.08 20.41
CA GLU A 131 8.30 22.55 20.46
C GLU A 131 7.22 23.12 21.39
N GLU A 132 5.97 22.65 21.25
CA GLU A 132 4.83 23.10 22.07
C GLU A 132 4.99 22.79 23.56
N ASN A 133 5.74 21.72 23.89
CA ASN A 133 6.03 21.35 25.28
C ASN A 133 7.38 21.88 25.79
N SER A 134 8.07 22.71 24.99
CA SER A 134 9.37 23.28 25.34
C SER A 134 10.40 22.25 25.82
N PHE A 135 10.44 21.08 25.16
CA PHE A 135 11.38 20.02 25.51
C PHE A 135 12.82 20.43 25.16
N VAL A 136 13.77 19.83 25.83
CA VAL A 136 15.21 20.09 25.58
C VAL A 136 15.70 19.32 24.36
N LYS A 137 16.81 19.74 23.76
CA LYS A 137 17.46 19.19 22.58
C LYS A 137 16.72 19.53 21.27
N CYS A 138 17.15 18.92 20.18
CA CYS A 138 16.69 19.18 18.81
C CYS A 138 15.32 18.54 18.55
N LYS A 139 14.34 19.34 18.15
CA LYS A 139 12.97 18.89 17.85
C LYS A 139 12.92 17.98 16.62
N GLU A 140 13.77 18.22 15.61
CA GLU A 140 13.85 17.42 14.41
C GLU A 140 14.33 16.01 14.74
N ASN A 141 15.35 15.88 15.60
CA ASN A 141 15.83 14.57 16.04
C ASN A 141 14.80 13.81 16.85
N PHE A 142 14.03 14.52 17.71
CA PHE A 142 12.93 13.92 18.44
C PHE A 142 11.82 13.46 17.49
N GLY A 143 11.44 14.27 16.51
CA GLY A 143 10.47 13.93 15.48
C GLY A 143 10.87 12.69 14.68
N THR A 144 12.14 12.65 14.22
CA THR A 144 12.73 11.52 13.50
C THR A 144 12.68 10.23 14.31
N ALA A 145 13.23 10.26 15.54
CA ALA A 145 13.26 9.08 16.41
C ALA A 145 11.86 8.57 16.74
N SER A 146 10.93 9.47 17.03
CA SER A 146 9.55 9.14 17.35
C SER A 146 8.81 8.53 16.15
N ALA A 147 9.08 9.00 14.93
CA ALA A 147 8.46 8.46 13.72
C ALA A 147 9.01 7.05 13.39
N ILE A 148 10.30 6.79 13.58
CA ILE A 148 10.87 5.44 13.44
C ILE A 148 10.13 4.49 14.38
N LEU A 149 10.05 4.82 15.67
CA LEU A 149 9.39 3.98 16.68
C LEU A 149 7.89 3.81 16.42
N ALA A 150 7.21 4.83 15.89
CA ALA A 150 5.81 4.77 15.50
C ALA A 150 5.59 3.80 14.33
N GLY A 151 6.46 3.84 13.32
CA GLY A 151 6.44 2.91 12.20
C GLY A 151 6.73 1.47 12.66
N ASP A 152 7.74 1.27 13.51
CA ASP A 152 8.07 -0.05 14.07
C ASP A 152 6.91 -0.62 14.88
N MET A 153 6.21 0.21 15.66
CA MET A 153 5.04 -0.23 16.41
C MET A 153 3.92 -0.70 15.49
N LEU A 154 3.67 0.00 14.39
CA LEU A 154 2.70 -0.42 13.36
C LEU A 154 3.10 -1.75 12.72
N LEU A 155 4.40 -2.01 12.47
CA LEU A 155 4.89 -3.30 11.96
C LEU A 155 4.66 -4.43 12.96
N VAL A 156 4.93 -4.20 14.24
CA VAL A 156 4.67 -5.18 15.32
C VAL A 156 3.18 -5.49 15.40
N TRP A 157 2.33 -4.48 15.37
CA TRP A 157 0.87 -4.68 15.41
C TRP A 157 0.34 -5.40 14.16
N SER A 158 0.86 -5.06 13.01
CA SER A 158 0.55 -5.72 11.74
C SER A 158 0.84 -7.22 11.84
N SER A 159 2.05 -7.59 12.28
CA SER A 159 2.44 -8.99 12.47
C SER A 159 1.58 -9.69 13.53
N ARG A 160 1.23 -9.01 14.61
CA ARG A 160 0.33 -9.56 15.63
C ARG A 160 -1.04 -9.94 15.04
N PHE A 161 -1.66 -9.06 14.24
CA PHE A 161 -2.94 -9.36 13.59
C PHE A 161 -2.83 -10.51 12.62
N PHE A 162 -1.78 -10.55 11.81
CA PHE A 162 -1.56 -11.62 10.84
C PHE A 162 -1.42 -12.98 11.52
N TYR A 163 -0.54 -13.12 12.52
CA TYR A 163 -0.31 -14.39 13.20
C TYR A 163 -1.49 -14.80 14.09
N SER A 164 -2.23 -13.85 14.65
CA SER A 164 -3.49 -14.14 15.34
C SER A 164 -4.53 -14.72 14.37
N ALA A 165 -4.66 -14.13 13.19
CA ALA A 165 -5.55 -14.64 12.15
C ALA A 165 -5.14 -16.04 11.68
N LEU A 166 -3.85 -16.28 11.48
CA LEU A 166 -3.32 -17.58 11.09
C LEU A 166 -3.61 -18.67 12.12
N ASN A 167 -3.40 -18.36 13.41
CA ASN A 167 -3.72 -19.29 14.51
C ASN A 167 -5.24 -19.57 14.60
N ASN A 168 -6.09 -18.55 14.35
CA ASN A 168 -7.53 -18.73 14.33
C ASN A 168 -7.97 -19.60 13.15
N LEU A 169 -7.32 -19.46 11.99
CA LEU A 169 -7.57 -20.31 10.83
C LEU A 169 -7.27 -21.78 11.15
N LEU A 170 -6.14 -22.07 11.79
CA LEU A 170 -5.79 -23.40 12.27
C LEU A 170 -6.88 -24.02 13.15
N ASN A 171 -7.42 -23.25 14.07
CA ASN A 171 -8.43 -23.73 15.01
C ASN A 171 -9.81 -23.91 14.39
N THR A 172 -10.14 -23.10 13.35
CA THR A 172 -11.47 -23.09 12.72
C THR A 172 -11.61 -24.16 11.65
N THR A 173 -10.53 -24.50 10.98
CA THR A 173 -10.50 -25.38 9.82
C THR A 173 -9.71 -26.67 10.07
N ALA A 174 -9.46 -27.07 11.32
CA ALA A 174 -8.64 -28.21 11.73
C ALA A 174 -8.93 -29.56 10.99
N LYS A 175 -9.98 -29.61 10.15
CA LYS A 175 -10.27 -30.69 9.21
C LYS A 175 -10.17 -30.29 7.72
N GLN A 176 -9.99 -29.03 7.38
CA GLN A 176 -10.05 -28.52 5.99
C GLN A 176 -8.91 -27.57 5.58
N ALA A 177 -8.23 -26.88 6.51
CA ALA A 177 -7.01 -26.15 6.15
C ALA A 177 -5.90 -27.20 5.95
N SER A 178 -5.54 -27.42 4.71
CA SER A 178 -4.34 -28.19 4.40
C SER A 178 -3.10 -27.37 4.81
N ASP A 179 -2.01 -28.03 5.18
CA ASP A 179 -0.70 -27.40 5.44
C ASP A 179 -0.33 -26.41 4.32
N PHE A 180 -0.76 -26.70 3.08
CA PHE A 180 -0.60 -25.84 1.91
C PHE A 180 -1.16 -24.42 2.11
N HIS A 181 -2.35 -24.23 2.70
CA HIS A 181 -2.93 -22.90 2.87
C HIS A 181 -2.18 -22.06 3.90
N LEU A 182 -1.69 -22.69 4.96
CA LEU A 182 -0.93 -22.03 6.02
C LEU A 182 0.46 -21.63 5.53
N ASP A 183 1.15 -22.53 4.85
CA ASP A 183 2.46 -22.27 4.26
C ASP A 183 2.36 -21.16 3.20
N THR A 184 1.33 -21.21 2.36
CA THR A 184 1.10 -20.17 1.36
C THR A 184 0.88 -18.79 2.00
N MET A 185 0.09 -18.70 3.08
CA MET A 185 -0.11 -17.43 3.80
C MET A 185 1.19 -16.90 4.39
N ASN A 186 1.99 -17.77 5.03
CA ASN A 186 3.29 -17.40 5.59
C ASN A 186 4.24 -16.91 4.51
N ILE A 187 4.35 -17.63 3.39
CA ILE A 187 5.20 -17.26 2.26
C ILE A 187 4.79 -15.89 1.71
N LEU A 188 3.51 -15.69 1.40
CA LEU A 188 3.00 -14.43 0.86
C LEU A 188 3.26 -13.26 1.80
N TRP A 189 3.08 -13.47 3.11
CA TRP A 189 3.30 -12.44 4.12
C TRP A 189 4.77 -12.04 4.25
N HIS A 190 5.67 -13.02 4.35
CA HIS A 190 7.11 -12.77 4.47
C HIS A 190 7.71 -12.20 3.19
N GLU A 191 7.33 -12.73 2.02
CA GLU A 191 7.77 -12.18 0.74
C GLU A 191 7.35 -10.73 0.57
N MET A 192 6.11 -10.39 0.95
CA MET A 192 5.62 -9.02 0.91
C MET A 192 6.49 -8.08 1.75
N GLN A 193 6.74 -8.44 3.01
CA GLN A 193 7.54 -7.61 3.91
C GLN A 193 8.95 -7.41 3.36
N ASN A 194 9.59 -8.50 2.93
CA ASN A 194 10.95 -8.48 2.40
C ASN A 194 11.05 -7.65 1.11
N GLU A 195 10.15 -7.86 0.15
CA GLU A 195 10.16 -7.14 -1.13
C GLU A 195 9.90 -5.64 -0.96
N VAL A 196 9.01 -5.23 -0.07
CA VAL A 196 8.76 -3.81 0.19
C VAL A 196 10.00 -3.12 0.76
N VAL A 197 10.68 -3.75 1.73
CA VAL A 197 11.91 -3.20 2.32
C VAL A 197 13.03 -3.13 1.27
N ILE A 198 13.21 -4.19 0.48
CA ILE A 198 14.21 -4.21 -0.61
C ILE A 198 13.85 -3.13 -1.65
N GLY A 199 12.59 -3.03 -2.06
CA GLY A 199 12.14 -2.03 -3.02
C GLY A 199 12.36 -0.61 -2.55
N GLN A 200 12.12 -0.32 -1.26
CA GLN A 200 12.40 0.98 -0.65
C GLN A 200 13.92 1.28 -0.61
N TYR A 201 14.74 0.29 -0.26
CA TYR A 201 16.19 0.44 -0.29
C TYR A 201 16.71 0.70 -1.71
N MET A 202 16.18 -0.02 -2.70
CA MET A 202 16.52 0.19 -4.12
C MET A 202 16.14 1.60 -4.58
N ASP A 203 14.99 2.12 -4.14
CA ASP A 203 14.53 3.47 -4.45
C ASP A 203 15.53 4.52 -3.93
N VAL A 204 15.88 4.45 -2.64
CA VAL A 204 16.89 5.30 -2.02
C VAL A 204 18.25 5.18 -2.75
N LEU A 205 18.69 3.96 -3.03
CA LEU A 205 19.97 3.73 -3.72
C LEU A 205 19.94 4.32 -5.14
N HIS A 206 18.82 4.18 -5.85
CA HIS A 206 18.63 4.69 -7.19
C HIS A 206 18.72 6.21 -7.24
N GLU A 207 18.10 6.92 -6.30
CA GLU A 207 18.19 8.37 -6.16
C GLU A 207 19.64 8.87 -6.00
N HIS A 208 20.53 8.07 -5.41
CA HIS A 208 21.93 8.46 -5.18
C HIS A 208 22.87 8.07 -6.32
N ARG A 209 22.56 7.02 -7.10
CA ARG A 209 23.50 6.48 -8.11
C ARG A 209 23.04 6.61 -9.55
N TRP A 210 21.88 7.17 -9.84
CA TRP A 210 21.28 7.20 -11.17
C TRP A 210 22.19 7.81 -12.27
N ARG A 211 23.06 8.76 -11.91
CA ARG A 211 24.05 9.36 -12.84
C ARG A 211 25.14 8.39 -13.28
N GLN A 212 25.34 7.30 -12.55
CA GLN A 212 26.32 6.26 -12.85
C GLN A 212 25.75 5.17 -13.79
N LEU A 213 24.45 5.22 -14.06
CA LEU A 213 23.71 4.25 -14.83
C LEU A 213 23.47 4.76 -16.25
N SER A 214 23.46 3.87 -17.22
CA SER A 214 22.86 4.17 -18.52
C SER A 214 21.37 4.49 -18.37
N VAL A 215 20.80 5.20 -19.34
CA VAL A 215 19.36 5.58 -19.29
C VAL A 215 18.48 4.33 -19.25
N GLN A 216 18.88 3.28 -19.98
CA GLN A 216 18.12 2.02 -20.00
C GLN A 216 18.20 1.28 -18.65
N GLU A 217 19.38 1.15 -18.06
CA GLU A 217 19.53 0.53 -16.73
C GLU A 217 18.73 1.28 -15.67
N ALA A 218 18.72 2.62 -15.71
CA ALA A 218 17.92 3.43 -14.79
C ALA A 218 16.42 3.16 -14.93
N LEU A 219 15.93 3.02 -16.17
CA LEU A 219 14.52 2.68 -16.42
C LEU A 219 14.16 1.27 -15.91
N ASP A 220 15.04 0.29 -16.16
CA ASP A 220 14.84 -1.10 -15.73
C ASP A 220 14.77 -1.20 -14.20
N ILE A 221 15.66 -0.46 -13.51
CA ILE A 221 15.65 -0.36 -12.04
C ILE A 221 14.37 0.33 -11.55
N SER A 222 13.94 1.44 -12.16
CA SER A 222 12.68 2.10 -11.79
C SER A 222 11.48 1.15 -11.93
N LYS A 223 11.45 0.32 -12.96
CA LYS A 223 10.42 -0.71 -13.14
C LYS A 223 10.49 -1.80 -12.07
N GLU A 224 11.69 -2.24 -11.68
CA GLU A 224 11.87 -3.23 -10.61
C GLU A 224 11.41 -2.65 -9.25
N ILE A 225 11.76 -1.41 -8.95
CA ILE A 225 11.29 -0.69 -7.76
C ILE A 225 9.76 -0.64 -7.75
N MET A 226 9.13 -0.27 -8.88
CA MET A 226 7.69 -0.23 -9.02
C MET A 226 7.02 -1.58 -8.68
N ILE A 227 7.59 -2.68 -9.15
CA ILE A 227 7.10 -4.04 -8.86
C ILE A 227 7.23 -4.36 -7.37
N LYS A 228 8.41 -4.17 -6.78
CA LYS A 228 8.72 -4.57 -5.40
C LYS A 228 8.09 -3.63 -4.37
N LYS A 229 8.31 -2.33 -4.51
CA LYS A 229 7.84 -1.33 -3.55
C LYS A 229 6.32 -1.17 -3.56
N SER A 230 5.64 -1.38 -4.70
CA SER A 230 4.23 -1.01 -4.86
C SER A 230 3.34 -2.11 -5.44
N GLY A 231 3.69 -2.68 -6.58
CA GLY A 231 2.80 -3.51 -7.38
C GLY A 231 2.34 -4.78 -6.67
N LYS A 232 3.29 -5.58 -6.20
CA LYS A 232 2.97 -6.86 -5.56
C LYS A 232 2.26 -6.67 -4.22
N TYR A 233 2.81 -5.84 -3.32
CA TYR A 233 2.25 -5.72 -1.99
C TYR A 233 0.90 -5.00 -1.97
N SER A 234 0.66 -4.09 -2.90
CA SER A 234 -0.59 -3.31 -2.92
C SER A 234 -1.77 -4.06 -3.56
N VAL A 235 -1.50 -4.99 -4.49
CA VAL A 235 -2.53 -5.69 -5.26
C VAL A 235 -2.46 -7.20 -5.09
N GLN A 236 -1.31 -7.82 -5.43
CA GLN A 236 -1.17 -9.26 -5.47
C GLN A 236 -1.36 -9.90 -4.09
N VAL A 237 -0.61 -9.43 -3.09
CA VAL A 237 -0.63 -10.05 -1.77
C VAL A 237 -2.00 -9.94 -1.09
N PRO A 238 -2.66 -8.77 -1.06
CA PRO A 238 -4.02 -8.68 -0.53
C PRO A 238 -5.01 -9.64 -1.20
N LEU A 239 -5.02 -9.68 -2.55
CA LEU A 239 -5.89 -10.59 -3.29
C LEU A 239 -5.61 -12.06 -2.97
N CYS A 240 -4.34 -12.46 -2.98
CA CYS A 240 -3.96 -13.84 -2.74
C CYS A 240 -4.21 -14.28 -1.28
N LEU A 241 -3.95 -13.42 -0.29
CA LEU A 241 -4.25 -13.72 1.11
C LEU A 241 -5.75 -13.90 1.34
N GLY A 242 -6.57 -12.99 0.81
CA GLY A 242 -8.04 -13.13 0.90
C GLY A 242 -8.55 -14.39 0.23
N ALA A 243 -8.09 -14.66 -0.99
CA ALA A 243 -8.47 -15.87 -1.73
C ALA A 243 -8.05 -17.15 -0.99
N ASN A 244 -6.81 -17.19 -0.51
CA ASN A 244 -6.27 -18.35 0.21
C ASN A 244 -7.05 -18.64 1.50
N THR A 245 -7.48 -17.60 2.22
CA THR A 245 -8.32 -17.73 3.41
C THR A 245 -9.68 -18.36 3.10
N ASN A 246 -10.23 -18.16 1.90
CA ASN A 246 -11.49 -18.75 1.46
C ASN A 246 -11.30 -20.03 0.63
N GLY A 247 -10.15 -20.69 0.73
CA GLY A 247 -9.92 -22.03 0.14
C GLY A 247 -9.49 -22.02 -1.33
N ALA A 248 -8.67 -21.03 -1.75
CA ALA A 248 -8.15 -20.95 -3.11
C ALA A 248 -7.28 -22.16 -3.46
N THR A 249 -7.44 -22.70 -4.67
CA THR A 249 -6.50 -23.66 -5.26
C THR A 249 -5.25 -22.97 -5.79
N ILE A 250 -4.24 -23.74 -6.14
CA ILE A 250 -3.02 -23.23 -6.80
C ILE A 250 -3.38 -22.47 -8.09
N GLU A 251 -4.30 -23.02 -8.89
CA GLU A 251 -4.74 -22.36 -10.14
C GLU A 251 -5.42 -21.02 -9.88
N HIS A 252 -6.24 -20.91 -8.83
CA HIS A 252 -6.84 -19.62 -8.43
C HIS A 252 -5.77 -18.59 -8.10
N LEU A 253 -4.77 -18.98 -7.29
CA LEU A 253 -3.68 -18.09 -6.88
C LEU A 253 -2.82 -17.67 -8.09
N GLU A 254 -2.50 -18.57 -9.00
CA GLU A 254 -1.72 -18.24 -10.21
C GLU A 254 -2.48 -17.27 -11.13
N VAL A 255 -3.78 -17.43 -11.30
CA VAL A 255 -4.60 -16.48 -12.05
C VAL A 255 -4.61 -15.10 -11.37
N LEU A 256 -4.79 -15.05 -10.04
CA LEU A 256 -4.77 -13.80 -9.30
C LEU A 256 -3.39 -13.10 -9.34
N LYS A 257 -2.29 -13.84 -9.27
CA LYS A 257 -0.93 -13.31 -9.45
C LYS A 257 -0.73 -12.73 -10.85
N ARG A 258 -1.12 -13.47 -11.89
CA ARG A 258 -1.03 -13.00 -13.29
C ARG A 258 -1.86 -11.74 -13.53
N PHE A 259 -3.06 -11.63 -12.96
CA PHE A 259 -3.90 -10.45 -13.01
C PHE A 259 -3.27 -9.26 -12.25
N SER A 260 -2.73 -9.53 -11.07
CA SER A 260 -2.29 -8.49 -10.14
C SER A 260 -1.07 -7.71 -10.61
N LEU A 261 -0.12 -8.36 -11.30
CA LEU A 261 1.12 -7.71 -11.73
C LEU A 261 0.85 -6.53 -12.68
N PRO A 262 0.14 -6.69 -13.80
CA PRO A 262 -0.15 -5.57 -14.68
C PRO A 262 -1.03 -4.49 -14.00
N ILE A 263 -1.98 -4.87 -13.15
CA ILE A 263 -2.78 -3.89 -12.38
C ILE A 263 -1.91 -3.10 -11.39
N GLY A 264 -0.98 -3.74 -10.72
CA GLY A 264 -0.05 -3.08 -9.81
C GLY A 264 0.86 -2.08 -10.52
N LEU A 265 1.34 -2.45 -11.73
CA LEU A 265 2.13 -1.56 -12.58
C LEU A 265 1.30 -0.37 -13.08
N ALA A 266 0.08 -0.59 -13.55
CA ALA A 266 -0.82 0.47 -13.99
C ALA A 266 -1.16 1.44 -12.84
N PHE A 267 -1.43 0.90 -11.64
CA PHE A 267 -1.71 1.69 -10.46
C PHE A 267 -0.53 2.57 -10.05
N GLN A 268 0.70 2.01 -10.04
CA GLN A 268 1.87 2.80 -9.68
C GLN A 268 2.23 3.83 -10.74
N MET A 269 2.13 3.50 -12.04
CA MET A 269 2.34 4.47 -13.10
C MET A 269 1.35 5.64 -13.01
N ARG A 270 0.09 5.37 -12.62
CA ARG A 270 -0.90 6.43 -12.36
C ARG A 270 -0.45 7.31 -11.19
N ASN A 271 0.04 6.72 -10.11
CA ASN A 271 0.60 7.47 -8.98
C ASN A 271 1.80 8.32 -9.39
N ASP A 272 2.68 7.82 -10.26
CA ASP A 272 3.84 8.58 -10.77
C ASP A 272 3.40 9.79 -11.62
N ILE A 273 2.36 9.61 -12.45
CA ILE A 273 1.75 10.71 -13.21
C ILE A 273 1.10 11.72 -12.25
N ASP A 274 0.31 11.25 -11.30
CA ASP A 274 -0.35 12.11 -10.32
C ASP A 274 0.67 12.86 -9.45
N GLY A 275 1.77 12.21 -9.04
CA GLY A 275 2.86 12.82 -8.29
C GLY A 275 3.61 13.92 -9.06
N ALA A 276 3.60 13.87 -10.39
CA ALA A 276 4.25 14.86 -11.25
C ALA A 276 3.29 15.99 -11.72
N PHE A 277 2.01 15.67 -11.98
CA PHE A 277 1.09 16.56 -12.71
C PHE A 277 -0.18 16.94 -11.93
N ALA A 278 -0.60 16.17 -10.92
CA ALA A 278 -1.85 16.47 -10.25
C ALA A 278 -1.73 17.68 -9.31
N ASN A 279 -2.83 18.42 -9.19
CA ASN A 279 -2.94 19.54 -8.28
C ASN A 279 -3.04 19.03 -6.83
N ASP A 280 -2.43 19.73 -5.89
CA ASP A 280 -2.39 19.43 -4.44
C ASP A 280 -3.77 19.08 -3.84
N LYS A 281 -4.83 19.69 -4.39
CA LYS A 281 -6.22 19.44 -3.97
C LYS A 281 -6.73 18.04 -4.32
N ILE A 282 -6.16 17.41 -5.36
CA ILE A 282 -6.59 16.09 -5.85
C ILE A 282 -5.82 14.98 -5.12
N THR A 283 -4.53 15.18 -4.92
CA THR A 283 -3.65 14.17 -4.30
C THR A 283 -3.65 14.22 -2.77
N GLY A 284 -4.04 15.34 -2.18
CA GLY A 284 -3.92 15.61 -0.74
C GLY A 284 -2.45 15.67 -0.27
N LYS A 285 -1.52 15.82 -1.22
CA LYS A 285 -0.07 15.88 -1.06
C LYS A 285 0.44 16.91 -2.09
N PRO A 286 1.36 17.80 -1.76
CA PRO A 286 2.03 18.60 -2.77
C PRO A 286 2.59 17.68 -3.87
N SER A 287 2.58 18.10 -5.12
CA SER A 287 3.22 17.35 -6.23
C SER A 287 4.73 17.41 -6.05
N SER A 288 5.25 16.57 -5.14
CA SER A 288 6.63 16.65 -4.64
C SER A 288 7.61 15.71 -5.33
N ASP A 289 7.13 14.84 -6.22
CA ASP A 289 8.01 13.84 -6.84
C ASP A 289 9.07 14.51 -7.73
N LEU A 290 8.74 15.62 -8.37
CA LEU A 290 9.67 16.39 -9.21
C LEU A 290 10.66 17.19 -8.36
N SER A 291 10.21 17.86 -7.32
CA SER A 291 11.07 18.64 -6.41
C SER A 291 11.89 17.74 -5.46
N SER A 292 11.45 16.51 -5.21
CA SER A 292 12.21 15.51 -4.45
C SER A 292 13.21 14.71 -5.32
N ALA A 293 13.35 15.04 -6.59
CA ALA A 293 14.22 14.33 -7.54
C ALA A 293 13.93 12.82 -7.64
N LYS A 294 12.68 12.39 -7.50
CA LYS A 294 12.34 10.97 -7.61
C LYS A 294 12.54 10.46 -9.03
N HIS A 295 13.31 9.40 -9.14
CA HIS A 295 13.60 8.73 -10.41
C HIS A 295 12.51 7.68 -10.73
N THR A 296 11.26 8.15 -10.85
CA THR A 296 10.12 7.32 -11.22
C THR A 296 10.26 6.76 -12.63
N MET A 297 9.44 5.77 -12.97
CA MET A 297 9.40 5.24 -14.33
C MET A 297 9.00 6.32 -15.35
N LEU A 298 8.16 7.28 -14.99
CA LEU A 298 7.79 8.42 -15.83
C LEU A 298 9.02 9.28 -16.18
N ILE A 299 9.87 9.59 -15.22
CA ILE A 299 11.13 10.34 -15.43
C ILE A 299 12.11 9.50 -16.27
N GLY A 300 12.17 8.19 -16.04
CA GLY A 300 12.96 7.27 -16.87
C GLY A 300 12.55 7.31 -18.35
N LEU A 301 11.26 7.28 -18.64
CA LEU A 301 10.71 7.43 -19.99
C LEU A 301 11.06 8.80 -20.60
N ALA A 302 10.94 9.88 -19.81
CA ALA A 302 11.29 11.22 -20.29
C ALA A 302 12.78 11.31 -20.68
N ARG A 303 13.67 10.68 -19.91
CA ARG A 303 15.11 10.62 -20.24
C ARG A 303 15.40 9.84 -21.52
N ILE A 304 14.64 8.78 -21.80
CA ILE A 304 14.80 7.98 -23.06
C ILE A 304 14.29 8.75 -24.27
N HIS A 305 13.11 9.32 -24.16
CA HIS A 305 12.43 9.94 -25.31
C HIS A 305 12.85 11.38 -25.60
N SER A 306 13.48 12.06 -24.62
CA SER A 306 13.98 13.42 -24.82
C SER A 306 15.14 13.51 -25.83
N THR A 307 15.24 14.63 -26.52
CA THR A 307 16.46 15.00 -27.27
C THR A 307 17.67 15.03 -26.31
N LYS A 308 18.87 14.96 -26.85
CA LYS A 308 20.09 15.06 -26.03
C LYS A 308 20.09 16.32 -25.14
N TYR A 309 19.64 17.46 -25.69
CA TYR A 309 19.55 18.71 -24.93
C TYR A 309 18.47 18.65 -23.85
N GLY A 310 17.27 18.19 -24.18
CA GLY A 310 16.16 18.06 -23.21
C GLY A 310 16.53 17.12 -22.07
N ARG A 311 17.23 16.01 -22.35
CA ARG A 311 17.70 15.09 -21.31
C ARG A 311 18.73 15.73 -20.38
N ILE A 312 19.73 16.41 -20.91
CA ILE A 312 20.73 17.13 -20.08
C ILE A 312 20.02 18.15 -19.20
N ARG A 313 19.09 18.93 -19.78
CA ARG A 313 18.36 19.94 -19.04
C ARG A 313 17.48 19.33 -17.93
N LEU A 314 16.75 18.23 -18.21
CA LEU A 314 15.98 17.48 -17.21
C LEU A 314 16.87 17.01 -16.05
N GLU A 315 18.03 16.46 -16.36
CA GLU A 315 19.00 15.97 -15.37
C GLU A 315 19.64 17.08 -14.53
N GLU A 316 19.71 18.30 -15.05
CA GLU A 316 20.20 19.46 -14.30
C GLU A 316 19.15 20.00 -13.32
N ILE A 317 17.89 20.06 -13.72
CA ILE A 317 16.83 20.76 -12.96
C ILE A 317 15.99 19.83 -12.10
N LEU A 318 16.03 18.51 -12.27
CA LEU A 318 15.29 17.57 -11.46
C LEU A 318 15.68 17.71 -9.98
N GLY A 319 14.70 17.88 -9.11
CA GLY A 319 14.88 18.14 -7.68
C GLY A 319 14.89 19.64 -7.31
N GLN A 320 14.69 20.51 -8.27
CA GLN A 320 14.61 21.95 -8.02
C GLN A 320 13.16 22.42 -8.08
N ALA A 321 12.60 22.81 -6.95
CA ALA A 321 11.18 23.20 -6.84
C ALA A 321 10.79 24.35 -7.80
N ASP A 322 11.68 25.29 -8.03
CA ASP A 322 11.43 26.46 -8.91
C ASP A 322 11.32 26.05 -10.41
N ASN A 323 11.73 24.84 -10.77
CA ASN A 323 11.74 24.36 -12.17
C ASN A 323 10.69 23.28 -12.46
N GLU A 324 9.73 23.04 -11.59
CA GLU A 324 8.73 21.98 -11.79
C GLU A 324 7.93 22.14 -13.09
N GLU A 325 7.56 23.36 -13.48
CA GLU A 325 6.83 23.61 -14.72
C GLU A 325 7.68 23.27 -15.96
N GLU A 326 8.97 23.63 -15.94
CA GLU A 326 9.90 23.26 -17.01
C GLU A 326 10.08 21.74 -17.09
N ILE A 327 10.18 21.05 -15.94
CA ILE A 327 10.26 19.58 -15.90
C ILE A 327 9.00 18.97 -16.52
N ARG A 328 7.80 19.45 -16.15
CA ARG A 328 6.52 18.99 -16.73
C ARG A 328 6.47 19.21 -18.24
N ALA A 329 6.95 20.35 -18.71
CA ALA A 329 7.04 20.65 -20.15
C ALA A 329 7.95 19.64 -20.86
N ILE A 330 9.15 19.37 -20.34
CA ILE A 330 10.08 18.39 -20.92
C ILE A 330 9.47 16.98 -20.93
N VAL A 331 8.82 16.54 -19.85
CA VAL A 331 8.13 15.23 -19.77
C VAL A 331 7.02 15.13 -20.82
N THR A 332 6.26 16.19 -21.03
CA THR A 332 5.16 16.23 -22.01
C THR A 332 5.70 16.26 -23.45
N GLU A 333 6.64 17.16 -23.74
CA GLU A 333 7.22 17.35 -25.08
C GLU A 333 8.02 16.14 -25.56
N SER A 334 8.68 15.42 -24.65
CA SER A 334 9.36 14.15 -24.98
C SER A 334 8.40 13.05 -25.41
N GLY A 335 7.11 13.17 -25.10
CA GLY A 335 6.10 12.13 -25.32
C GLY A 335 6.03 11.07 -24.20
N ALA A 336 6.82 11.23 -23.13
CA ALA A 336 6.86 10.28 -22.00
C ALA A 336 5.51 10.14 -21.30
N LEU A 337 4.78 11.24 -21.12
CA LEU A 337 3.45 11.20 -20.52
C LEU A 337 2.49 10.32 -21.34
N ARG A 338 2.47 10.51 -22.66
CA ARG A 338 1.65 9.71 -23.57
C ARG A 338 2.06 8.24 -23.57
N GLU A 339 3.36 7.94 -23.50
CA GLU A 339 3.85 6.56 -23.39
C GLU A 339 3.45 5.93 -22.06
N ALA A 340 3.52 6.66 -20.96
CA ALA A 340 3.06 6.20 -19.64
C ALA A 340 1.55 5.88 -19.65
N GLU A 341 0.71 6.70 -20.28
CA GLU A 341 -0.72 6.45 -20.45
C GLU A 341 -0.99 5.21 -21.33
N ASN A 342 -0.21 5.04 -22.41
CA ASN A 342 -0.27 3.85 -23.27
C ASN A 342 0.10 2.58 -22.48
N LEU A 343 1.11 2.64 -21.62
CA LEU A 343 1.50 1.53 -20.75
C LEU A 343 0.39 1.19 -19.75
N ILE A 344 -0.24 2.17 -19.12
CA ILE A 344 -1.40 1.95 -18.22
C ILE A 344 -2.49 1.20 -18.99
N LYS A 345 -2.86 1.69 -20.19
CA LYS A 345 -3.87 1.04 -21.03
C LYS A 345 -3.47 -0.39 -21.37
N LYS A 346 -2.26 -0.60 -21.87
CA LYS A 346 -1.74 -1.95 -22.22
C LYS A 346 -1.81 -2.91 -21.03
N TRP A 347 -1.38 -2.49 -19.85
CA TRP A 347 -1.40 -3.35 -18.65
C TRP A 347 -2.82 -3.62 -18.17
N THR A 348 -3.72 -2.66 -18.24
CA THR A 348 -5.13 -2.87 -17.86
C THR A 348 -5.85 -3.77 -18.86
N ASP A 349 -5.60 -3.63 -20.17
CA ASP A 349 -6.13 -4.51 -21.20
C ASP A 349 -5.63 -5.97 -20.99
N GLN A 350 -4.34 -6.15 -20.72
CA GLN A 350 -3.75 -7.46 -20.39
C GLN A 350 -4.42 -8.10 -19.16
N ALA A 351 -4.64 -7.33 -18.11
CA ALA A 351 -5.33 -7.82 -16.91
C ALA A 351 -6.78 -8.18 -17.20
N MET A 352 -7.46 -7.40 -18.04
CA MET A 352 -8.85 -7.68 -18.46
C MET A 352 -8.97 -8.96 -19.25
N GLU A 353 -8.01 -9.29 -20.14
CA GLU A 353 -7.97 -10.56 -20.85
C GLU A 353 -7.82 -11.73 -19.89
N ILE A 354 -6.85 -11.64 -18.97
CA ILE A 354 -6.61 -12.67 -17.95
C ILE A 354 -7.89 -12.95 -17.14
N ILE A 355 -8.55 -11.89 -16.66
CA ILE A 355 -9.70 -12.06 -15.79
C ILE A 355 -10.95 -12.54 -16.53
N LYS A 356 -11.12 -12.19 -17.80
CA LYS A 356 -12.25 -12.68 -18.61
C LYS A 356 -12.22 -14.21 -18.79
N GLU A 357 -11.04 -14.77 -18.99
CA GLU A 357 -10.84 -16.22 -19.18
C GLU A 357 -10.80 -16.99 -17.85
N ALA A 358 -10.56 -16.30 -16.73
CA ALA A 358 -10.38 -16.91 -15.43
C ALA A 358 -11.62 -17.65 -14.92
N ARG A 359 -11.41 -18.84 -14.37
CA ARG A 359 -12.43 -19.62 -13.65
C ARG A 359 -12.50 -19.17 -12.19
N LEU A 360 -13.04 -17.99 -11.98
CA LEU A 360 -13.28 -17.40 -10.66
C LEU A 360 -14.76 -17.17 -10.43
N HIS A 361 -15.16 -17.10 -9.17
CA HIS A 361 -16.55 -16.78 -8.81
C HIS A 361 -16.95 -15.39 -9.33
N SER A 362 -18.16 -15.29 -9.90
CA SER A 362 -18.64 -14.11 -10.63
C SER A 362 -18.56 -12.82 -9.81
N MET A 363 -18.89 -12.89 -8.51
CA MET A 363 -18.91 -11.72 -7.61
C MET A 363 -17.54 -11.05 -7.48
N GLY A 364 -16.48 -11.81 -7.23
CA GLY A 364 -15.12 -11.28 -7.17
C GLY A 364 -14.61 -10.86 -8.55
N LYS A 365 -14.89 -11.66 -9.58
CA LYS A 365 -14.52 -11.38 -10.97
C LYS A 365 -15.06 -10.03 -11.47
N GLU A 366 -16.33 -9.72 -11.22
CA GLU A 366 -16.95 -8.43 -11.57
C GLU A 366 -16.25 -7.24 -10.87
N LYS A 367 -15.86 -7.41 -9.60
CA LYS A 367 -15.13 -6.37 -8.85
C LYS A 367 -13.74 -6.14 -9.41
N LEU A 368 -13.01 -7.20 -9.78
CA LEU A 368 -11.70 -7.07 -10.40
C LEU A 368 -11.78 -6.38 -11.76
N ILE A 369 -12.79 -6.67 -12.57
CA ILE A 369 -13.07 -5.98 -13.83
C ILE A 369 -13.29 -4.47 -13.59
N LYS A 370 -14.10 -4.11 -12.59
CA LYS A 370 -14.32 -2.68 -12.24
C LYS A 370 -13.04 -1.98 -11.80
N ILE A 371 -12.17 -2.66 -11.03
CA ILE A 371 -10.88 -2.10 -10.60
C ILE A 371 -9.98 -1.84 -11.82
N ALA A 372 -9.86 -2.81 -12.74
CA ALA A 372 -9.09 -2.64 -13.96
C ALA A 372 -9.63 -1.50 -14.83
N SER A 373 -10.97 -1.44 -15.02
CA SER A 373 -11.61 -0.38 -15.80
C SER A 373 -11.41 1.01 -15.18
N TRP A 374 -11.47 1.12 -13.85
CA TRP A 374 -11.22 2.39 -13.17
C TRP A 374 -9.78 2.89 -13.39
N LEU A 375 -8.80 1.98 -13.36
CA LEU A 375 -7.39 2.35 -13.60
C LEU A 375 -7.11 2.76 -15.04
N SER A 376 -7.87 2.25 -16.02
CA SER A 376 -7.70 2.59 -17.44
C SER A 376 -8.32 3.93 -17.83
N GLN A 377 -9.23 4.46 -17.00
CA GLN A 377 -9.86 5.75 -17.27
C GLN A 377 -8.91 6.87 -16.84
N ALA A 378 -8.64 7.80 -17.76
CA ALA A 378 -7.95 9.04 -17.44
C ALA A 378 -8.79 9.83 -16.42
N THR A 379 -8.20 10.19 -15.31
CA THR A 379 -8.81 11.10 -14.34
C THR A 379 -8.74 12.53 -14.84
#